data_55fd109e1affd4ea0712e1b610af4ca1
#
_entry.id   55fd109e1affd4ea0712e1b610af4ca1
#
_cell.length_a   1.000
_cell.length_b   1.000
_cell.length_c   1.000
_cell.angle_alpha   90.00
_cell.angle_beta   90.00
_cell.angle_gamma   90.00
#
_symmetry.space_group_name_H-M   'P 1'
#
loop_
_entity.id
_entity.type
_entity.pdbx_description
1 polymer ?
#
loop_
_entity_poly.entity_id
_entity_poly.type
_entity_poly.pdbx_seq_one_letter_code
_entity_poly.pdbx_strand_id
1 'polypeptide(L)'
;MKNPLVAKAALIGALVLGLMIPVGMIRGLVAERQARSNEAIAGIAEGWGKRQSVASPYLVIPYERQWTVIKRETIDGKLRETRTELRELQVLRLPASSVSWTVDTALSEKARGIYKARLYSAHITASGMIDVPARASSEDGTSRYRWYNPKLVVGISDPLGIRAARAVRLGGKEYAFRPGPDDANATAGLHAVMEGVAFMNREALPFSFTLELAGSEALSLAPLGADTTVAMRADWPHPSFQGRFLPAKHDIGKSGFTADWRVSRFAAQGAKNETIAVSFIEPVGLYQMLERASKYGFLFIGLTAAAFMLLEILRRLAIHPIQYALVGLALAMFFLLLTALSEHLGFGAAYALATSACVALISAYLVRSSRAVALFFGCGLTALYAVLYALLQSEDYSLLGGSLLLFALLAAVMLGTRRVDWYGITAPASR
;
A
#
# COMPACT_ATOMS: atom_id res chain seq x y z
N MET A 1 -31.59 -46.78 19.75
CA MET A 1 -30.89 -47.21 18.52
C MET A 1 -30.48 -45.94 17.75
N LYS A 2 -29.22 -45.66 17.58
CA LYS A 2 -28.77 -44.44 16.87
C LYS A 2 -29.06 -44.59 15.38
N ASN A 3 -29.75 -43.62 14.80
CA ASN A 3 -30.12 -43.60 13.40
C ASN A 3 -28.81 -43.58 12.54
N PRO A 4 -28.56 -44.60 11.68
CA PRO A 4 -27.29 -44.73 11.00
C PRO A 4 -26.94 -43.53 10.08
N LEU A 5 -27.95 -42.83 9.57
CA LEU A 5 -27.77 -41.63 8.78
C LEU A 5 -27.31 -40.43 9.61
N VAL A 6 -27.84 -40.25 10.81
CA VAL A 6 -27.41 -39.19 11.71
C VAL A 6 -25.97 -39.41 12.15
N ALA A 7 -25.62 -40.66 12.47
CA ALA A 7 -24.25 -41.01 12.84
C ALA A 7 -23.26 -40.76 11.67
N LYS A 8 -23.65 -41.07 10.42
CA LYS A 8 -22.87 -40.82 9.23
C LYS A 8 -22.73 -39.31 8.95
N ALA A 9 -23.81 -38.54 9.04
CA ALA A 9 -23.77 -37.10 8.88
C ALA A 9 -22.86 -36.42 9.93
N ALA A 10 -22.95 -36.86 11.19
CA ALA A 10 -22.05 -36.39 12.24
C ALA A 10 -20.56 -36.74 11.96
N LEU A 11 -20.29 -37.95 11.45
CA LEU A 11 -18.94 -38.35 11.04
C LEU A 11 -18.41 -37.52 9.90
N ILE A 12 -19.23 -37.24 8.86
CA ILE A 12 -18.85 -36.39 7.72
C ILE A 12 -18.61 -34.96 8.22
N GLY A 13 -19.45 -34.41 9.10
CA GLY A 13 -19.25 -33.11 9.72
C GLY A 13 -17.92 -33.03 10.50
N ALA A 14 -17.62 -34.04 11.30
CA ALA A 14 -16.35 -34.16 12.02
C ALA A 14 -15.15 -34.24 11.04
N LEU A 15 -15.29 -34.95 9.94
CA LEU A 15 -14.28 -35.06 8.89
C LEU A 15 -14.05 -33.73 8.17
N VAL A 16 -15.10 -32.97 7.82
CA VAL A 16 -15.00 -31.64 7.25
C VAL A 16 -14.29 -30.70 8.21
N LEU A 17 -14.61 -30.76 9.51
CA LEU A 17 -13.89 -29.99 10.53
C LEU A 17 -12.40 -30.40 10.62
N GLY A 18 -12.11 -31.70 10.56
CA GLY A 18 -10.73 -32.20 10.52
C GLY A 18 -9.94 -31.72 9.31
N LEU A 19 -10.58 -31.60 8.15
CA LEU A 19 -9.97 -31.07 6.93
C LEU A 19 -9.68 -29.55 7.01
N MET A 20 -10.22 -28.83 7.99
CA MET A 20 -9.83 -27.44 8.26
C MET A 20 -8.41 -27.31 8.79
N ILE A 21 -7.84 -28.39 9.38
CA ILE A 21 -6.43 -28.39 9.85
C ILE A 21 -5.48 -28.19 8.68
N PRO A 22 -5.45 -29.03 7.60
CA PRO A 22 -4.57 -28.80 6.46
C PRO A 22 -4.85 -27.47 5.74
N VAL A 23 -6.11 -27.01 5.63
CA VAL A 23 -6.42 -25.69 5.08
C VAL A 23 -5.82 -24.57 5.94
N GLY A 24 -5.88 -24.69 7.27
CA GLY A 24 -5.25 -23.76 8.20
C GLY A 24 -3.72 -23.74 8.07
N MET A 25 -3.09 -24.90 7.90
CA MET A 25 -1.64 -24.99 7.63
C MET A 25 -1.25 -24.31 6.32
N ILE A 26 -2.04 -24.49 5.26
CA ILE A 26 -1.80 -23.81 3.96
C ILE A 26 -1.94 -22.29 4.11
N ARG A 27 -2.92 -21.80 4.87
CA ARG A 27 -3.03 -20.36 5.21
C ARG A 27 -1.79 -19.85 5.94
N GLY A 28 -1.30 -20.61 6.91
CA GLY A 28 -0.05 -20.29 7.59
C GLY A 28 1.14 -20.18 6.63
N LEU A 29 1.23 -21.15 5.69
CA LEU A 29 2.26 -21.12 4.64
C LEU A 29 2.14 -19.88 3.74
N VAL A 30 0.92 -19.51 3.29
CA VAL A 30 0.70 -18.31 2.49
C VAL A 30 1.12 -17.04 3.24
N ALA A 31 0.78 -16.93 4.53
CA ALA A 31 1.18 -15.81 5.38
C ALA A 31 2.70 -15.73 5.55
N GLU A 32 3.37 -16.87 5.75
CA GLU A 32 4.83 -16.96 5.82
C GLU A 32 5.48 -16.50 4.50
N ARG A 33 4.97 -16.96 3.37
CA ARG A 33 5.45 -16.54 2.03
C ARG A 33 5.26 -15.06 1.79
N GLN A 34 4.13 -14.50 2.19
CA GLN A 34 3.87 -13.06 2.12
C GLN A 34 4.88 -12.28 2.98
N ALA A 35 5.15 -12.74 4.20
CA ALA A 35 6.13 -12.09 5.08
C ALA A 35 7.54 -12.09 4.47
N ARG A 36 7.98 -13.22 3.91
CA ARG A 36 9.26 -13.33 3.19
C ARG A 36 9.31 -12.45 1.94
N SER A 37 8.19 -12.32 1.21
CA SER A 37 8.08 -11.41 0.08
C SER A 37 8.28 -9.96 0.51
N ASN A 38 7.59 -9.54 1.57
CA ASN A 38 7.71 -8.19 2.11
C ASN A 38 9.14 -7.90 2.61
N GLU A 39 9.79 -8.85 3.26
CA GLU A 39 11.19 -8.74 3.69
C GLU A 39 12.14 -8.61 2.50
N ALA A 40 11.97 -9.41 1.45
CA ALA A 40 12.79 -9.34 0.24
C ALA A 40 12.61 -7.99 -0.48
N ILE A 41 11.36 -7.49 -0.59
CA ILE A 41 11.03 -6.18 -1.17
C ILE A 41 11.66 -5.06 -0.35
N ALA A 42 11.54 -5.11 0.99
CA ALA A 42 12.16 -4.13 1.88
C ALA A 42 13.69 -4.13 1.74
N GLY A 43 14.33 -5.30 1.67
CA GLY A 43 15.77 -5.41 1.46
C GLY A 43 16.24 -4.89 0.10
N ILE A 44 15.43 -4.98 -0.96
CA ILE A 44 15.72 -4.35 -2.25
C ILE A 44 15.58 -2.83 -2.13
N ALA A 45 14.52 -2.35 -1.48
CA ALA A 45 14.25 -0.93 -1.28
C ALA A 45 15.33 -0.25 -0.45
N GLU A 46 15.90 -0.93 0.56
CA GLU A 46 17.04 -0.44 1.36
C GLU A 46 18.29 -0.16 0.51
N GLY A 47 18.52 -0.92 -0.56
CA GLY A 47 19.64 -0.69 -1.46
C GLY A 47 19.36 0.28 -2.61
N TRP A 48 18.10 0.64 -2.87
CA TRP A 48 17.71 1.50 -3.99
C TRP A 48 17.21 2.86 -3.55
N GLY A 49 16.39 2.93 -2.54
CA GLY A 49 15.65 4.05 -2.01
C GLY A 49 14.28 3.57 -1.56
N LYS A 50 13.87 3.97 -0.35
CA LYS A 50 12.57 3.66 0.23
C LYS A 50 11.47 4.53 -0.40
N ARG A 51 10.29 4.53 0.18
CA ARG A 51 9.23 5.51 -0.14
C ARG A 51 9.78 6.91 0.00
N GLN A 52 9.60 7.74 -1.02
CA GLN A 52 10.12 9.09 -1.03
C GLN A 52 9.04 10.12 -0.73
N SER A 53 9.44 11.10 0.08
CA SER A 53 8.66 12.30 0.30
C SER A 53 9.58 13.52 0.09
N VAL A 54 9.18 14.42 -0.79
CA VAL A 54 9.89 15.66 -1.07
C VAL A 54 9.08 16.82 -0.54
N ALA A 55 9.65 17.59 0.37
CA ALA A 55 9.00 18.77 0.91
C ALA A 55 9.23 19.99 0.01
N SER A 56 8.25 20.90 -0.03
CA SER A 56 8.42 22.20 -0.68
C SER A 56 9.63 22.92 -0.10
N PRO A 57 10.44 23.59 -0.94
CA PRO A 57 11.63 24.29 -0.48
C PRO A 57 11.27 25.46 0.44
N TYR A 58 12.14 25.72 1.39
CA TYR A 58 12.03 26.87 2.29
C TYR A 58 13.40 27.51 2.54
N LEU A 59 13.39 28.80 2.79
CA LEU A 59 14.60 29.55 3.11
C LEU A 59 14.81 29.59 4.61
N VAL A 60 16.01 29.30 5.05
CA VAL A 60 16.48 29.35 6.43
C VAL A 60 17.47 30.47 6.57
N ILE A 61 17.19 31.47 7.40
CA ILE A 61 18.03 32.61 7.63
C ILE A 61 18.40 32.66 9.12
N PRO A 62 19.59 32.21 9.51
CA PRO A 62 20.05 32.32 10.88
C PRO A 62 20.37 33.78 11.25
N TYR A 63 20.05 34.19 12.43
CA TYR A 63 20.41 35.50 12.95
C TYR A 63 20.67 35.44 14.44
N GLU A 64 21.60 36.29 14.89
CA GLU A 64 21.90 36.52 16.32
C GLU A 64 21.23 37.82 16.72
N ARG A 65 20.41 37.78 17.75
CA ARG A 65 19.84 38.95 18.42
C ARG A 65 20.68 39.26 19.64
N GLN A 66 21.15 40.49 19.72
CA GLN A 66 21.90 41.02 20.86
C GLN A 66 21.10 42.14 21.47
N TRP A 67 20.86 42.08 22.79
CA TRP A 67 20.14 43.13 23.51
C TRP A 67 20.72 43.30 24.88
N THR A 68 20.56 44.52 25.48
CA THR A 68 21.03 44.84 26.81
C THR A 68 19.88 44.82 27.80
N VAL A 69 20.02 44.03 28.85
CA VAL A 69 19.09 44.03 30.00
C VAL A 69 19.71 44.90 31.10
N ILE A 70 18.97 45.93 31.51
CA ILE A 70 19.37 46.80 32.63
C ILE A 70 18.61 46.31 33.85
N LYS A 71 19.35 45.74 34.81
CA LYS A 71 18.81 45.36 36.12
C LYS A 71 19.11 46.46 37.10
N ARG A 72 18.08 47.05 37.74
CA ARG A 72 18.18 48.05 38.76
C ARG A 72 17.94 47.43 40.13
N GLU A 73 18.93 47.44 40.98
CA GLU A 73 18.85 46.94 42.36
C GLU A 73 19.23 48.06 43.33
N THR A 74 18.48 48.21 44.42
CA THR A 74 18.82 49.14 45.46
C THR A 74 19.61 48.40 46.57
N ILE A 75 20.91 48.64 46.65
CA ILE A 75 21.79 48.03 47.62
C ILE A 75 22.28 49.21 48.53
N ASP A 76 22.09 49.08 49.80
CA ASP A 76 22.46 50.12 50.84
C ASP A 76 21.89 51.51 50.55
N GLY A 77 20.62 51.58 50.07
CA GLY A 77 19.97 52.84 49.74
C GLY A 77 20.46 53.52 48.45
N LYS A 78 21.41 52.94 47.73
CA LYS A 78 21.90 53.42 46.43
C LYS A 78 21.42 52.56 45.29
N LEU A 79 20.91 53.21 44.26
CA LEU A 79 20.48 52.55 43.03
C LEU A 79 21.72 52.10 42.28
N ARG A 80 21.82 50.75 42.04
CA ARG A 80 22.89 50.17 41.27
C ARG A 80 22.27 49.63 39.94
N GLU A 81 22.74 50.10 38.82
CA GLU A 81 22.38 49.60 37.50
C GLU A 81 23.44 48.60 37.04
N THR A 82 23.02 47.39 36.78
CA THR A 82 23.84 46.36 36.13
C THR A 82 23.35 46.16 34.72
N ARG A 83 24.25 46.36 33.74
CA ARG A 83 23.97 46.15 32.31
C ARG A 83 24.50 44.78 31.91
N THR A 84 23.65 43.91 31.46
CA THR A 84 24.01 42.56 30.94
C THR A 84 23.66 42.48 29.47
N GLU A 85 24.65 42.24 28.64
CA GLU A 85 24.42 41.94 27.22
C GLU A 85 24.03 40.46 27.09
N LEU A 86 22.89 40.22 26.50
CA LEU A 86 22.40 38.88 26.14
C LEU A 86 22.47 38.68 24.64
N ARG A 87 22.79 37.46 24.25
CA ARG A 87 22.86 37.05 22.85
C ARG A 87 22.05 35.76 22.68
N GLU A 88 21.27 35.71 21.64
CA GLU A 88 20.46 34.55 21.25
C GLU A 88 20.53 34.31 19.78
N LEU A 89 20.89 33.07 19.41
CA LEU A 89 20.86 32.61 18.01
C LEU A 89 19.44 32.13 17.68
N GLN A 90 18.82 32.75 16.68
CA GLN A 90 17.50 32.45 16.22
C GLN A 90 17.53 32.10 14.71
N VAL A 91 16.47 31.50 14.23
CA VAL A 91 16.36 31.06 12.83
C VAL A 91 15.00 31.50 12.28
N LEU A 92 15.04 32.31 11.25
CA LEU A 92 13.86 32.67 10.46
C LEU A 92 13.68 31.64 9.36
N ARG A 93 12.51 31.00 9.30
CA ARG A 93 12.15 30.03 8.26
C ARG A 93 11.03 30.60 7.40
N LEU A 94 11.28 30.67 6.10
CA LEU A 94 10.36 31.24 5.13
C LEU A 94 10.01 30.15 4.12
N PRO A 95 8.81 29.57 4.17
CA PRO A 95 8.36 28.64 3.16
C PRO A 95 8.21 29.36 1.80
N ALA A 96 8.31 28.60 0.70
CA ALA A 96 7.99 29.14 -0.60
C ALA A 96 6.52 29.66 -0.61
N SER A 97 6.29 30.79 -1.27
CA SER A 97 4.94 31.32 -1.46
C SER A 97 4.20 30.61 -2.57
N SER A 98 4.92 30.14 -3.59
CA SER A 98 4.38 29.29 -4.66
C SER A 98 5.41 28.26 -5.11
N VAL A 99 4.94 27.07 -5.49
CA VAL A 99 5.77 25.99 -6.04
C VAL A 99 5.04 25.28 -7.16
N SER A 100 5.73 25.13 -8.29
CA SER A 100 5.30 24.30 -9.41
C SER A 100 6.23 23.11 -9.53
N TRP A 101 5.66 21.91 -9.49
CA TRP A 101 6.37 20.64 -9.63
C TRP A 101 6.02 20.00 -10.96
N THR A 102 7.05 19.56 -11.70
CA THR A 102 6.92 18.66 -12.83
C THR A 102 7.65 17.38 -12.48
N VAL A 103 6.97 16.25 -12.54
CA VAL A 103 7.48 14.95 -12.10
C VAL A 103 7.26 13.94 -13.21
N ASP A 104 8.34 13.46 -13.79
CA ASP A 104 8.35 12.35 -14.75
C ASP A 104 8.95 11.12 -14.07
N THR A 105 8.17 10.03 -14.01
CA THR A 105 8.53 8.83 -13.27
C THR A 105 8.56 7.63 -14.21
N ALA A 106 9.72 6.96 -14.27
CA ALA A 106 9.91 5.70 -14.96
C ALA A 106 9.95 4.55 -13.94
N LEU A 107 9.13 3.52 -14.15
CA LEU A 107 9.08 2.36 -13.29
C LEU A 107 9.98 1.24 -13.80
N SER A 108 10.52 0.46 -12.87
CA SER A 108 11.34 -0.71 -13.14
C SER A 108 11.09 -1.80 -12.10
N GLU A 109 11.38 -3.04 -12.46
CA GLU A 109 11.31 -4.17 -11.53
C GLU A 109 12.71 -4.69 -11.25
N LYS A 110 12.98 -4.97 -9.96
CA LYS A 110 14.15 -5.75 -9.56
C LYS A 110 13.70 -7.00 -8.81
N ALA A 111 14.35 -8.11 -9.10
CA ALA A 111 14.05 -9.40 -8.49
C ALA A 111 15.15 -9.81 -7.51
N ARG A 112 14.73 -10.45 -6.40
CA ARG A 112 15.60 -11.16 -5.48
C ARG A 112 15.01 -12.56 -5.26
N GLY A 113 15.58 -13.56 -5.92
CA GLY A 113 14.97 -14.88 -6.05
C GLY A 113 13.67 -14.80 -6.84
N ILE A 114 12.59 -15.32 -6.27
CA ILE A 114 11.25 -15.31 -6.87
C ILE A 114 10.47 -14.00 -6.60
N TYR A 115 10.95 -13.16 -5.67
CA TYR A 115 10.27 -11.96 -5.24
C TYR A 115 10.69 -10.75 -6.09
N LYS A 116 9.73 -9.98 -6.52
CA LYS A 116 9.93 -8.78 -7.34
C LYS A 116 9.56 -7.54 -6.56
N ALA A 117 10.47 -6.57 -6.55
CA ALA A 117 10.21 -5.23 -6.01
C ALA A 117 10.00 -4.24 -7.16
N ARG A 118 8.95 -3.43 -7.04
CA ARG A 118 8.71 -2.33 -7.96
C ARG A 118 9.41 -1.10 -7.45
N LEU A 119 10.26 -0.56 -8.33
CA LEU A 119 11.11 0.59 -8.08
C LEU A 119 10.78 1.65 -9.11
N TYR A 120 11.14 2.89 -8.80
CA TYR A 120 11.01 3.98 -9.75
C TYR A 120 12.25 4.89 -9.75
N SER A 121 12.42 5.60 -10.85
CA SER A 121 13.31 6.74 -10.99
C SER A 121 12.46 7.94 -11.40
N ALA A 122 12.47 8.98 -10.58
CA ALA A 122 11.70 10.20 -10.82
C ALA A 122 12.64 11.34 -11.19
N HIS A 123 12.36 11.99 -12.31
CA HIS A 123 12.96 13.28 -12.69
C HIS A 123 12.03 14.38 -12.22
N ILE A 124 12.47 15.16 -11.24
CA ILE A 124 11.66 16.15 -10.54
C ILE A 124 12.23 17.53 -10.84
N THR A 125 11.43 18.38 -11.47
CA THR A 125 11.74 19.81 -11.62
C THR A 125 10.83 20.63 -10.73
N ALA A 126 11.40 21.51 -9.94
CA ALA A 126 10.69 22.44 -9.09
C ALA A 126 11.04 23.87 -9.44
N SER A 127 10.04 24.74 -9.51
CA SER A 127 10.22 26.19 -9.66
C SER A 127 9.17 26.94 -8.85
N GLY A 128 9.46 28.16 -8.46
CA GLY A 128 8.52 28.96 -7.67
C GLY A 128 9.10 30.24 -7.14
N MET A 129 8.50 30.76 -6.09
CA MET A 129 8.87 32.04 -5.46
C MET A 129 8.98 31.89 -3.95
N ILE A 130 9.91 32.61 -3.34
CA ILE A 130 10.03 32.77 -1.91
C ILE A 130 9.97 34.27 -1.58
N ASP A 131 8.99 34.66 -0.79
CA ASP A 131 8.86 36.04 -0.34
C ASP A 131 9.69 36.28 0.90
N VAL A 132 10.73 37.08 0.77
CA VAL A 132 11.60 37.49 1.88
C VAL A 132 11.10 38.83 2.43
N PRO A 133 10.69 38.93 3.71
CA PRO A 133 10.28 40.19 4.30
C PRO A 133 11.48 41.13 4.45
N ALA A 134 11.20 42.41 4.56
CA ALA A 134 12.25 43.36 4.96
C ALA A 134 12.86 42.96 6.31
N ARG A 135 14.17 43.13 6.47
CA ARG A 135 14.85 42.81 7.75
C ARG A 135 14.31 43.69 8.85
N ALA A 136 14.07 43.08 10.01
CA ALA A 136 13.82 43.83 11.20
C ALA A 136 15.07 44.67 11.53
N SER A 137 14.95 46.00 11.47
CA SER A 137 15.82 46.92 12.17
C SER A 137 15.28 47.04 13.59
N SER A 138 16.14 47.32 14.61
CA SER A 138 15.62 47.52 15.97
C SER A 138 14.69 48.71 15.97
N GLU A 139 13.40 48.49 16.19
CA GLU A 139 12.42 49.59 16.28
C GLU A 139 12.70 50.50 17.52
N ASP A 140 13.33 49.98 18.55
CA ASP A 140 13.60 50.62 19.83
C ASP A 140 15.08 50.94 20.11
N GLY A 141 15.97 50.73 19.13
CA GLY A 141 17.42 51.01 19.29
C GLY A 141 18.14 50.13 20.32
N THR A 142 17.43 49.23 21.03
CA THR A 142 17.98 48.43 22.14
C THR A 142 18.49 47.07 21.71
N SER A 143 18.06 46.55 20.53
CA SER A 143 18.47 45.27 20.00
C SER A 143 19.31 45.44 18.71
N ARG A 144 20.38 44.67 18.60
CA ARG A 144 21.18 44.56 17.37
C ARG A 144 20.99 43.20 16.76
N TYR A 145 20.87 43.12 15.41
CA TYR A 145 20.72 41.89 14.68
C TYR A 145 21.92 41.64 13.80
N ARG A 146 22.55 40.46 13.95
CA ARG A 146 23.61 39.99 13.07
C ARG A 146 23.07 38.84 12.23
N TRP A 147 22.95 39.03 10.94
CA TRP A 147 22.43 38.05 10.02
C TRP A 147 23.54 37.21 9.43
N TYR A 148 23.30 35.91 9.30
CA TYR A 148 24.19 34.95 8.66
C TYR A 148 23.71 34.59 7.27
N ASN A 149 24.53 33.80 6.52
CA ASN A 149 24.21 33.42 5.16
C ASN A 149 22.90 32.61 5.12
N PRO A 150 21.96 33.00 4.26
CA PRO A 150 20.72 32.24 4.05
C PRO A 150 21.01 30.88 3.42
N LYS A 151 20.12 29.92 3.66
CA LYS A 151 20.20 28.57 3.08
C LYS A 151 18.85 28.20 2.50
N LEU A 152 18.83 27.69 1.26
CA LEU A 152 17.65 27.03 0.72
C LEU A 152 17.68 25.57 1.17
N VAL A 153 16.60 25.10 1.76
CA VAL A 153 16.48 23.70 2.26
C VAL A 153 15.39 22.99 1.48
N VAL A 154 15.67 21.75 1.06
CA VAL A 154 14.72 20.83 0.45
C VAL A 154 14.73 19.55 1.28
N GLY A 155 13.62 19.25 1.97
CA GLY A 155 13.47 18.01 2.74
C GLY A 155 13.23 16.82 1.81
N ILE A 156 13.96 15.73 2.02
CA ILE A 156 13.81 14.46 1.28
C ILE A 156 13.89 13.34 2.31
N SER A 157 12.90 12.45 2.31
CA SER A 157 12.77 11.45 3.38
C SER A 157 13.90 10.43 3.42
N ASP A 158 14.40 9.99 2.26
CA ASP A 158 15.50 9.03 2.17
C ASP A 158 16.59 9.54 1.22
N PRO A 159 17.73 10.05 1.76
CA PRO A 159 18.83 10.57 0.96
C PRO A 159 19.48 9.54 0.02
N LEU A 160 19.38 8.24 0.34
CA LEU A 160 19.92 7.17 -0.50
C LEU A 160 19.31 7.18 -1.91
N GLY A 161 18.05 7.63 -2.02
CA GLY A 161 17.36 7.76 -3.29
C GLY A 161 17.85 8.90 -4.16
N ILE A 162 18.60 9.87 -3.64
CA ILE A 162 19.10 11.01 -4.43
C ILE A 162 20.19 10.52 -5.38
N ARG A 163 19.91 10.48 -6.69
CA ARG A 163 20.85 10.08 -7.72
C ARG A 163 21.64 11.25 -8.26
N ALA A 164 20.95 12.38 -8.47
CA ALA A 164 21.56 13.64 -8.87
C ALA A 164 20.76 14.82 -8.34
N ALA A 165 21.45 15.88 -7.96
CA ALA A 165 20.88 17.17 -7.61
C ALA A 165 21.68 18.23 -8.36
N ARG A 166 21.04 18.88 -9.34
CA ARG A 166 21.67 20.00 -10.04
C ARG A 166 21.65 21.25 -9.15
N ALA A 167 22.57 22.17 -9.42
CA ALA A 167 22.59 23.44 -8.71
C ALA A 167 21.22 24.11 -8.71
N VAL A 168 20.83 24.71 -7.58
CA VAL A 168 19.63 25.53 -7.51
C VAL A 168 19.93 26.90 -8.06
N ARG A 169 19.06 27.38 -8.94
CA ARG A 169 19.04 28.78 -9.35
C ARG A 169 18.11 29.53 -8.40
N LEU A 170 18.60 30.57 -7.74
CA LEU A 170 17.86 31.37 -6.78
C LEU A 170 18.20 32.86 -6.98
N GLY A 171 17.19 33.71 -7.22
CA GLY A 171 17.41 35.13 -7.50
C GLY A 171 18.35 35.38 -8.69
N GLY A 172 18.37 34.50 -9.69
CA GLY A 172 19.22 34.59 -10.88
C GLY A 172 20.65 34.07 -10.73
N LYS A 173 21.06 33.64 -9.53
CA LYS A 173 22.38 33.03 -9.26
C LYS A 173 22.27 31.53 -9.02
N GLU A 174 23.31 30.78 -9.30
CA GLU A 174 23.37 29.34 -9.08
C GLU A 174 24.15 29.00 -7.82
N TYR A 175 23.61 28.08 -7.00
CA TYR A 175 24.22 27.60 -5.78
C TYR A 175 24.22 26.08 -5.78
N ALA A 176 25.35 25.48 -5.43
CA ALA A 176 25.47 24.04 -5.36
C ALA A 176 24.73 23.47 -4.16
N PHE A 177 24.00 22.37 -4.34
CA PHE A 177 23.44 21.61 -3.24
C PHE A 177 24.54 20.89 -2.45
N ARG A 178 24.38 20.88 -1.13
CA ARG A 178 25.19 20.11 -0.18
C ARG A 178 24.31 19.06 0.50
N PRO A 179 24.85 17.89 0.88
CA PRO A 179 24.13 16.87 1.60
C PRO A 179 23.67 17.33 2.99
N GLY A 180 22.52 16.82 3.42
CA GLY A 180 21.91 17.18 4.69
C GLY A 180 21.05 18.44 4.60
N PRO A 181 20.03 18.58 5.46
CA PRO A 181 19.15 19.75 5.46
C PRO A 181 19.79 20.96 6.16
N ASP A 182 20.76 20.74 7.05
CA ASP A 182 21.40 21.77 7.89
C ASP A 182 20.34 22.68 8.59
N ASP A 183 19.24 22.08 8.98
CA ASP A 183 18.14 22.69 9.74
C ASP A 183 17.44 21.66 10.63
N ALA A 184 17.11 22.04 11.87
CA ALA A 184 16.49 21.15 12.87
C ALA A 184 15.06 20.68 12.50
N ASN A 185 14.38 21.36 11.58
CA ASN A 185 13.02 21.02 11.16
C ASN A 185 12.97 19.93 10.07
N ALA A 186 14.09 19.60 9.45
CA ALA A 186 14.17 18.52 8.48
C ALA A 186 15.18 17.47 8.94
N THR A 187 14.75 16.22 8.96
CA THR A 187 15.60 15.09 9.37
C THR A 187 16.60 14.68 8.30
N ALA A 188 16.24 14.89 7.02
CA ALA A 188 17.06 14.53 5.86
C ALA A 188 16.73 15.44 4.67
N GLY A 189 17.65 15.52 3.70
CA GLY A 189 17.46 16.34 2.51
C GLY A 189 18.75 16.98 1.99
N LEU A 190 18.59 18.11 1.33
CA LEU A 190 19.63 18.91 0.72
C LEU A 190 19.52 20.36 1.18
N HIS A 191 20.65 21.07 1.21
CA HIS A 191 20.66 22.51 1.36
C HIS A 191 21.63 23.18 0.40
N ALA A 192 21.36 24.45 0.09
CA ALA A 192 22.28 25.30 -0.71
C ALA A 192 22.52 26.60 0.06
N VAL A 193 23.80 26.91 0.36
CA VAL A 193 24.19 28.10 1.10
C VAL A 193 24.38 29.26 0.14
N MET A 194 23.75 30.40 0.46
CA MET A 194 23.83 31.63 -0.33
C MET A 194 24.91 32.54 0.27
N GLU A 195 26.16 32.31 -0.12
CA GLU A 195 27.29 33.06 0.42
C GLU A 195 27.25 34.53 -0.05
N GLY A 196 27.48 35.45 0.88
CA GLY A 196 27.56 36.89 0.58
C GLY A 196 26.23 37.55 0.22
N VAL A 197 25.10 36.85 0.41
CA VAL A 197 23.76 37.42 0.13
C VAL A 197 23.19 38.03 1.41
N ALA A 198 22.85 39.30 1.33
CA ALA A 198 22.18 40.03 2.38
C ALA A 198 20.87 40.62 1.87
N PHE A 199 19.74 40.04 2.31
CA PHE A 199 18.42 40.59 1.99
C PHE A 199 18.13 41.76 2.95
N MET A 200 18.18 43.00 2.45
CA MET A 200 17.94 44.21 3.25
C MET A 200 16.48 44.68 3.14
N ASN A 201 15.89 44.53 1.97
CA ASN A 201 14.53 44.97 1.66
C ASN A 201 13.62 43.77 1.40
N ARG A 202 12.31 44.02 1.35
CA ARG A 202 11.35 43.01 0.89
C ARG A 202 11.66 42.62 -0.54
N GLU A 203 11.82 41.34 -0.78
CA GLU A 203 12.21 40.80 -2.07
C GLU A 203 11.49 39.48 -2.35
N ALA A 204 11.07 39.28 -3.59
CA ALA A 204 10.53 38.00 -4.07
C ALA A 204 11.62 37.27 -4.86
N LEU A 205 12.05 36.13 -4.37
CA LEU A 205 13.14 35.36 -4.95
C LEU A 205 12.60 34.19 -5.80
N PRO A 206 12.75 34.24 -7.13
CA PRO A 206 12.47 33.10 -7.97
C PRO A 206 13.51 32.00 -7.72
N PHE A 207 13.04 30.75 -7.65
CA PHE A 207 13.92 29.60 -7.56
C PHE A 207 13.57 28.55 -8.62
N SER A 208 14.56 27.76 -9.02
CA SER A 208 14.38 26.55 -9.81
C SER A 208 15.50 25.55 -9.56
N PHE A 209 15.15 24.27 -9.52
CA PHE A 209 16.12 23.17 -9.42
C PHE A 209 15.57 21.89 -10.02
N THR A 210 16.46 20.93 -10.27
CA THR A 210 16.12 19.60 -10.78
C THR A 210 16.77 18.54 -9.91
N LEU A 211 16.01 17.50 -9.59
CA LEU A 211 16.43 16.33 -8.82
C LEU A 211 16.16 15.06 -9.61
N GLU A 212 17.07 14.10 -9.54
CA GLU A 212 16.85 12.72 -9.92
C GLU A 212 16.74 11.89 -8.66
N LEU A 213 15.55 11.32 -8.43
CA LEU A 213 15.20 10.63 -7.20
C LEU A 213 14.77 9.20 -7.49
N ALA A 214 15.45 8.24 -6.91
CA ALA A 214 15.05 6.84 -6.92
C ALA A 214 14.26 6.50 -5.68
N GLY A 215 13.29 5.60 -5.81
CA GLY A 215 12.49 5.15 -4.69
C GLY A 215 11.73 3.87 -4.98
N SER A 216 10.91 3.46 -4.01
CA SER A 216 10.05 2.29 -4.08
C SER A 216 8.63 2.63 -3.65
N GLU A 217 7.66 1.90 -4.16
CA GLU A 217 6.26 1.89 -3.75
C GLU A 217 5.48 3.21 -3.89
N ALA A 218 5.99 4.34 -3.40
CA ALA A 218 5.25 5.61 -3.43
C ALA A 218 6.17 6.83 -3.51
N LEU A 219 5.67 7.88 -4.16
CA LEU A 219 6.26 9.22 -4.19
C LEU A 219 5.25 10.23 -3.63
N SER A 220 5.72 11.06 -2.72
CA SER A 220 4.90 12.08 -2.06
C SER A 220 5.53 13.46 -2.19
N LEU A 221 4.70 14.50 -2.31
CA LEU A 221 5.09 15.91 -2.28
C LEU A 221 4.36 16.61 -1.14
N ALA A 222 5.11 17.29 -0.26
CA ALA A 222 4.54 18.03 0.86
C ALA A 222 4.52 19.54 0.55
N PRO A 223 3.35 20.20 0.46
CA PRO A 223 3.23 21.59 0.00
C PRO A 223 3.73 22.65 0.99
N LEU A 224 3.90 22.34 2.28
CA LEU A 224 4.42 23.23 3.33
C LEU A 224 3.87 24.67 3.34
N GLY A 225 2.58 24.85 3.02
CA GLY A 225 1.94 26.18 3.08
C GLY A 225 2.13 27.03 1.81
N ALA A 226 2.66 26.48 0.73
CA ALA A 226 2.78 27.16 -0.56
C ALA A 226 1.54 26.98 -1.44
N ASP A 227 1.26 27.94 -2.33
CA ASP A 227 0.41 27.69 -3.48
C ASP A 227 1.12 26.68 -4.39
N THR A 228 0.60 25.46 -4.46
CA THR A 228 1.31 24.34 -5.07
C THR A 228 0.56 23.82 -6.29
N THR A 229 1.26 23.71 -7.41
CA THR A 229 0.82 22.99 -8.60
C THR A 229 1.73 21.81 -8.85
N VAL A 230 1.15 20.66 -9.22
CA VAL A 230 1.91 19.45 -9.56
C VAL A 230 1.38 18.91 -10.87
N ALA A 231 2.28 18.68 -11.81
CA ALA A 231 2.04 17.88 -13.01
C ALA A 231 2.89 16.61 -12.90
N MET A 232 2.25 15.45 -12.80
CA MET A 232 2.95 14.17 -12.68
C MET A 232 2.59 13.27 -13.85
N ARG A 233 3.61 12.59 -14.38
CA ARG A 233 3.49 11.56 -15.39
C ARG A 233 4.26 10.32 -14.93
N ALA A 234 3.70 9.13 -15.18
CA ALA A 234 4.39 7.87 -14.95
C ALA A 234 3.95 6.81 -15.95
N ASP A 235 4.82 5.88 -16.27
CA ASP A 235 4.58 4.70 -17.11
C ASP A 235 3.92 3.55 -16.33
N TRP A 236 2.99 3.89 -15.44
CA TRP A 236 2.26 2.96 -14.57
C TRP A 236 0.76 3.03 -14.79
N PRO A 237 0.09 1.93 -15.22
CA PRO A 237 -1.35 1.95 -15.56
C PRO A 237 -2.29 1.87 -14.36
N HIS A 238 -1.80 1.64 -13.14
CA HIS A 238 -2.62 1.46 -11.93
C HIS A 238 -2.18 2.38 -10.79
N PRO A 239 -2.25 3.73 -10.96
CA PRO A 239 -1.91 4.65 -9.89
C PRO A 239 -2.94 4.57 -8.76
N SER A 240 -2.46 4.60 -7.51
CA SER A 240 -3.31 4.85 -6.36
C SER A 240 -2.99 6.25 -5.82
N PHE A 241 -3.92 7.19 -6.04
CA PHE A 241 -3.78 8.56 -5.54
C PHE A 241 -4.09 8.58 -4.05
N GLN A 242 -3.12 8.98 -3.25
CA GLN A 242 -3.17 8.95 -1.78
C GLN A 242 -2.84 10.34 -1.22
N GLY A 243 -2.91 10.46 0.10
CA GLY A 243 -2.72 11.72 0.79
C GLY A 243 -4.02 12.50 0.88
N ARG A 244 -3.93 13.73 1.43
CA ARG A 244 -5.11 14.58 1.61
C ARG A 244 -5.58 15.24 0.32
N PHE A 245 -4.66 15.49 -0.60
CA PHE A 245 -4.93 16.23 -1.82
C PHE A 245 -5.03 15.26 -2.99
N LEU A 246 -6.24 15.10 -3.51
CA LEU A 246 -6.51 14.31 -4.72
C LEU A 246 -6.25 15.14 -5.98
N PRO A 247 -5.95 14.52 -7.14
CA PRO A 247 -5.72 15.24 -8.38
C PRO A 247 -7.00 15.96 -8.86
N ALA A 248 -6.84 17.19 -9.33
CA ALA A 248 -7.92 17.96 -9.94
C ALA A 248 -8.29 17.40 -11.32
N LYS A 249 -7.30 16.86 -12.04
CA LYS A 249 -7.46 16.16 -13.32
C LYS A 249 -6.54 14.96 -13.35
N HIS A 250 -6.99 13.88 -13.94
CA HIS A 250 -6.13 12.73 -14.23
C HIS A 250 -6.63 12.00 -15.48
N ASP A 251 -5.70 11.39 -16.18
CA ASP A 251 -5.95 10.46 -17.28
C ASP A 251 -5.12 9.19 -17.06
N ILE A 252 -5.78 8.04 -17.13
CA ILE A 252 -5.18 6.73 -16.87
C ILE A 252 -5.36 5.87 -18.12
N GLY A 253 -4.24 5.52 -18.75
CA GLY A 253 -4.20 4.68 -19.93
C GLY A 253 -3.44 3.37 -19.70
N LYS A 254 -3.42 2.51 -20.70
CA LYS A 254 -2.68 1.22 -20.64
C LYS A 254 -1.17 1.39 -20.50
N SER A 255 -0.61 2.49 -20.97
CA SER A 255 0.83 2.79 -20.97
C SER A 255 1.27 3.66 -19.80
N GLY A 256 0.36 4.09 -18.93
CA GLY A 256 0.68 4.96 -17.82
C GLY A 256 -0.42 5.97 -17.49
N PHE A 257 -0.11 6.95 -16.64
CA PHE A 257 -1.03 8.00 -16.26
C PHE A 257 -0.39 9.39 -16.32
N THR A 258 -1.27 10.39 -16.40
CA THR A 258 -0.96 11.80 -16.12
C THR A 258 -1.93 12.31 -15.07
N ALA A 259 -1.46 13.16 -14.16
CA ALA A 259 -2.30 13.73 -13.12
C ALA A 259 -1.81 15.11 -12.71
N ASP A 260 -2.77 16.03 -12.50
CA ASP A 260 -2.53 17.42 -12.14
C ASP A 260 -3.18 17.75 -10.80
N TRP A 261 -2.44 18.39 -9.90
CA TRP A 261 -2.92 18.90 -8.61
C TRP A 261 -2.78 20.41 -8.54
N ARG A 262 -3.72 21.02 -7.82
CA ARG A 262 -3.66 22.42 -7.41
C ARG A 262 -4.05 22.53 -5.95
N VAL A 263 -3.12 22.94 -5.12
CA VAL A 263 -3.31 23.11 -3.69
C VAL A 263 -3.05 24.56 -3.32
N SER A 264 -4.06 25.25 -2.80
CA SER A 264 -3.90 26.62 -2.35
C SER A 264 -3.14 26.67 -1.02
N ARG A 265 -2.42 27.76 -0.76
CA ARG A 265 -1.74 28.00 0.51
C ARG A 265 -2.68 27.89 1.71
N PHE A 266 -3.95 28.27 1.56
CA PHE A 266 -4.94 28.19 2.65
C PHE A 266 -5.25 26.74 3.03
N ALA A 267 -5.35 25.85 2.06
CA ALA A 267 -5.52 24.42 2.31
C ALA A 267 -4.26 23.81 2.90
N ALA A 268 -3.08 24.24 2.44
CA ALA A 268 -1.78 23.73 2.89
C ALA A 268 -1.38 24.19 4.29
N GLN A 269 -1.80 25.39 4.76
CA GLN A 269 -1.45 25.90 6.10
C GLN A 269 -2.06 25.11 7.25
N GLY A 270 -3.23 24.51 7.07
CA GLY A 270 -3.88 23.65 8.07
C GLY A 270 -3.33 22.23 8.15
N ALA A 271 -2.45 21.87 7.23
CA ALA A 271 -2.08 20.49 6.90
C ALA A 271 -0.60 20.20 7.22
N LYS A 272 -0.19 20.35 8.48
CA LYS A 272 1.14 19.89 8.89
C LYS A 272 1.25 18.40 8.63
N ASN A 273 2.21 17.98 7.81
CA ASN A 273 2.47 16.59 7.36
C ASN A 273 1.50 16.01 6.33
N GLU A 274 0.63 16.78 5.71
CA GLU A 274 -0.24 16.29 4.66
C GLU A 274 0.42 16.42 3.29
N THR A 275 0.23 15.41 2.46
CA THR A 275 0.95 15.25 1.20
C THR A 275 0.01 15.02 0.02
N ILE A 276 0.51 15.34 -1.16
CA ILE A 276 0.10 14.78 -2.44
C ILE A 276 0.90 13.50 -2.59
N ALA A 277 0.27 12.34 -2.74
CA ALA A 277 0.99 11.09 -2.85
C ALA A 277 0.43 10.20 -3.96
N VAL A 278 1.31 9.49 -4.64
CA VAL A 278 0.98 8.46 -5.61
C VAL A 278 1.68 7.18 -5.21
N SER A 279 0.91 6.09 -5.09
CA SER A 279 1.43 4.75 -4.88
C SER A 279 1.42 3.97 -6.18
N PHE A 280 2.52 3.25 -6.43
CA PHE A 280 2.76 2.41 -7.60
C PHE A 280 2.62 0.91 -7.27
N ILE A 281 1.83 0.58 -6.25
CA ILE A 281 1.60 -0.80 -5.80
C ILE A 281 0.54 -1.46 -6.69
N GLU A 282 0.71 -2.74 -6.99
CA GLU A 282 -0.35 -3.52 -7.63
C GLU A 282 -1.58 -3.60 -6.74
N PRO A 283 -2.78 -3.30 -7.27
CA PRO A 283 -4.01 -3.33 -6.49
C PRO A 283 -4.28 -4.71 -5.89
N VAL A 284 -4.02 -5.79 -6.64
CA VAL A 284 -4.24 -7.18 -6.21
C VAL A 284 -2.93 -7.95 -6.26
N GLY A 285 -2.23 -8.00 -5.13
CA GLY A 285 -1.00 -8.80 -5.00
C GLY A 285 -1.29 -10.30 -5.03
N LEU A 286 -0.34 -11.09 -5.57
CA LEU A 286 -0.41 -12.54 -5.65
C LEU A 286 -0.84 -13.20 -4.33
N TYR A 287 -0.18 -12.84 -3.24
CA TYR A 287 -0.46 -13.44 -1.93
C TYR A 287 -1.80 -13.01 -1.34
N GLN A 288 -2.32 -11.83 -1.68
CA GLN A 288 -3.68 -11.42 -1.31
C GLN A 288 -4.73 -12.29 -1.99
N MET A 289 -4.53 -12.62 -3.29
CA MET A 289 -5.40 -13.55 -4.01
C MET A 289 -5.35 -14.95 -3.39
N LEU A 290 -4.15 -15.45 -3.03
CA LEU A 290 -3.95 -16.73 -2.36
C LEU A 290 -4.60 -16.77 -0.97
N GLU A 291 -4.49 -15.70 -0.19
CA GLU A 291 -5.15 -15.59 1.11
C GLU A 291 -6.68 -15.61 0.95
N ARG A 292 -7.21 -14.81 0.00
CA ARG A 292 -8.65 -14.82 -0.33
C ARG A 292 -9.10 -16.20 -0.78
N ALA A 293 -8.36 -16.86 -1.70
CA ALA A 293 -8.67 -18.21 -2.15
C ALA A 293 -8.76 -19.19 -0.98
N SER A 294 -7.78 -19.19 -0.10
CA SER A 294 -7.73 -20.11 1.04
C SER A 294 -8.85 -19.86 2.08
N LYS A 295 -9.39 -18.62 2.17
CA LYS A 295 -10.57 -18.31 3.00
C LYS A 295 -11.82 -19.04 2.52
N TYR A 296 -11.96 -19.26 1.21
CA TYR A 296 -13.06 -20.01 0.64
C TYR A 296 -12.90 -21.53 0.75
N GLY A 297 -11.75 -22.03 1.23
CA GLY A 297 -11.48 -23.47 1.37
C GLY A 297 -12.52 -24.23 2.18
N PHE A 298 -13.02 -23.63 3.28
CA PHE A 298 -14.11 -24.22 4.07
C PHE A 298 -15.39 -24.41 3.24
N LEU A 299 -15.77 -23.39 2.48
CA LEU A 299 -16.96 -23.43 1.63
C LEU A 299 -16.85 -24.55 0.59
N PHE A 300 -15.70 -24.68 -0.06
CA PHE A 300 -15.44 -25.69 -1.09
C PHE A 300 -15.55 -27.10 -0.51
N ILE A 301 -14.89 -27.38 0.58
CA ILE A 301 -14.89 -28.69 1.22
C ILE A 301 -16.29 -29.03 1.75
N GLY A 302 -16.91 -28.07 2.45
CA GLY A 302 -18.25 -28.25 3.02
C GLY A 302 -19.32 -28.48 1.95
N LEU A 303 -19.30 -27.66 0.89
CA LEU A 303 -20.24 -27.79 -0.22
C LEU A 303 -20.06 -29.11 -0.97
N THR A 304 -18.82 -29.49 -1.26
CA THR A 304 -18.55 -30.76 -1.94
C THR A 304 -19.00 -31.93 -1.07
N ALA A 305 -18.73 -31.92 0.23
CA ALA A 305 -19.20 -32.95 1.15
C ALA A 305 -20.74 -33.01 1.21
N ALA A 306 -21.41 -31.86 1.22
CA ALA A 306 -22.87 -31.78 1.20
C ALA A 306 -23.45 -32.32 -0.12
N ALA A 307 -22.84 -31.99 -1.26
CA ALA A 307 -23.22 -32.51 -2.58
C ALA A 307 -23.04 -34.02 -2.69
N PHE A 308 -21.95 -34.56 -2.13
CA PHE A 308 -21.72 -36.02 -2.04
C PHE A 308 -22.81 -36.69 -1.18
N MET A 309 -23.10 -36.13 0.00
CA MET A 309 -24.13 -36.66 0.87
C MET A 309 -25.53 -36.64 0.22
N LEU A 310 -25.85 -35.52 -0.47
CA LEU A 310 -27.10 -35.39 -1.19
C LEU A 310 -27.24 -36.42 -2.31
N LEU A 311 -26.17 -36.63 -3.10
CA LEU A 311 -26.14 -37.63 -4.16
C LEU A 311 -26.27 -39.05 -3.62
N GLU A 312 -25.62 -39.34 -2.48
CA GLU A 312 -25.75 -40.64 -1.81
C GLU A 312 -27.20 -40.92 -1.43
N ILE A 313 -27.90 -39.92 -0.85
CA ILE A 313 -29.31 -40.04 -0.44
C ILE A 313 -30.21 -40.21 -1.69
N LEU A 314 -30.03 -39.35 -2.73
CA LEU A 314 -30.91 -39.34 -3.90
C LEU A 314 -30.72 -40.57 -4.81
N ARG A 315 -29.47 -41.04 -4.95
CA ARG A 315 -29.14 -42.18 -5.81
C ARG A 315 -28.98 -43.49 -5.07
N ARG A 316 -29.18 -43.51 -3.75
CA ARG A 316 -29.02 -44.69 -2.86
C ARG A 316 -27.65 -45.34 -3.02
N LEU A 317 -26.61 -44.55 -3.27
CA LEU A 317 -25.23 -45.01 -3.43
C LEU A 317 -24.63 -45.22 -2.01
N ALA A 318 -23.88 -46.30 -1.80
CA ALA A 318 -23.13 -46.52 -0.59
C ALA A 318 -21.72 -45.91 -0.73
N ILE A 319 -21.53 -44.66 -0.32
CA ILE A 319 -20.23 -43.95 -0.34
C ILE A 319 -19.56 -44.13 1.03
N HIS A 320 -18.33 -44.67 1.02
CA HIS A 320 -17.57 -44.89 2.24
C HIS A 320 -17.00 -43.56 2.80
N PRO A 321 -16.98 -43.31 4.13
CA PRO A 321 -16.43 -42.09 4.71
C PRO A 321 -15.00 -41.73 4.27
N ILE A 322 -14.15 -42.74 4.00
CA ILE A 322 -12.79 -42.52 3.44
C ILE A 322 -12.83 -41.78 2.09
N GLN A 323 -13.87 -41.98 1.28
CA GLN A 323 -13.99 -41.30 0.00
C GLN A 323 -14.26 -39.80 0.16
N TYR A 324 -15.03 -39.43 1.18
CA TYR A 324 -15.22 -38.02 1.58
C TYR A 324 -13.89 -37.41 2.04
N ALA A 325 -13.09 -38.18 2.83
CA ALA A 325 -11.78 -37.70 3.29
C ALA A 325 -10.81 -37.47 2.13
N LEU A 326 -10.71 -38.42 1.20
CA LEU A 326 -9.80 -38.32 0.05
C LEU A 326 -10.17 -37.20 -0.90
N VAL A 327 -11.46 -37.00 -1.18
CA VAL A 327 -11.94 -35.88 -2.02
C VAL A 327 -11.70 -34.54 -1.31
N GLY A 328 -12.00 -34.46 -0.01
CA GLY A 328 -11.74 -33.26 0.77
C GLY A 328 -10.26 -32.93 0.87
N LEU A 329 -9.39 -33.95 0.98
CA LEU A 329 -7.93 -33.78 0.95
C LEU A 329 -7.47 -33.29 -0.44
N ALA A 330 -8.00 -33.84 -1.54
CA ALA A 330 -7.70 -33.37 -2.89
C ALA A 330 -8.09 -31.89 -3.09
N LEU A 331 -9.24 -31.47 -2.51
CA LEU A 331 -9.63 -30.05 -2.52
C LEU A 331 -8.68 -29.17 -1.67
N ALA A 332 -8.19 -29.66 -0.54
CA ALA A 332 -7.19 -28.95 0.24
C ALA A 332 -5.86 -28.83 -0.53
N MET A 333 -5.44 -29.92 -1.23
CA MET A 333 -4.23 -29.93 -2.05
C MET A 333 -4.29 -28.94 -3.22
N PHE A 334 -5.48 -28.60 -3.72
CA PHE A 334 -5.65 -27.53 -4.71
C PHE A 334 -5.02 -26.21 -4.23
N PHE A 335 -5.31 -25.78 -3.00
CA PHE A 335 -4.76 -24.53 -2.45
C PHE A 335 -3.25 -24.56 -2.30
N LEU A 336 -2.69 -25.72 -1.95
CA LEU A 336 -1.24 -25.91 -1.88
C LEU A 336 -0.60 -25.84 -3.28
N LEU A 337 -1.17 -26.54 -4.27
CA LEU A 337 -0.70 -26.50 -5.65
C LEU A 337 -0.82 -25.08 -6.23
N LEU A 338 -1.94 -24.42 -5.98
CA LEU A 338 -2.14 -23.04 -6.41
C LEU A 338 -1.04 -22.12 -5.84
N THR A 339 -0.74 -22.24 -4.54
CA THR A 339 0.34 -21.45 -3.91
C THR A 339 1.69 -21.75 -4.55
N ALA A 340 2.07 -23.02 -4.69
CA ALA A 340 3.37 -23.40 -5.22
C ALA A 340 3.54 -23.02 -6.71
N LEU A 341 2.52 -23.24 -7.54
CA LEU A 341 2.58 -22.95 -8.97
C LEU A 341 2.53 -21.44 -9.25
N SER A 342 1.77 -20.68 -8.46
CA SER A 342 1.59 -19.24 -8.70
C SER A 342 2.85 -18.41 -8.48
N GLU A 343 3.79 -18.89 -7.67
CA GLU A 343 5.10 -18.27 -7.50
C GLU A 343 5.98 -18.34 -8.75
N HIS A 344 5.70 -19.30 -9.68
CA HIS A 344 6.51 -19.52 -10.89
C HIS A 344 5.80 -19.15 -12.18
N LEU A 345 4.48 -19.40 -12.27
CA LEU A 345 3.71 -19.29 -13.52
C LEU A 345 2.77 -18.07 -13.55
N GLY A 346 2.67 -17.34 -12.44
CA GLY A 346 1.65 -16.32 -12.25
C GLY A 346 0.28 -16.93 -11.92
N PHE A 347 -0.60 -16.13 -11.31
CA PHE A 347 -1.84 -16.61 -10.69
C PHE A 347 -2.80 -17.30 -11.67
N GLY A 348 -3.06 -16.73 -12.85
CA GLY A 348 -4.05 -17.27 -13.82
C GLY A 348 -3.67 -18.65 -14.33
N ALA A 349 -2.41 -18.84 -14.79
CA ALA A 349 -1.92 -20.12 -15.28
C ALA A 349 -1.85 -21.18 -14.16
N ALA A 350 -1.37 -20.77 -12.98
CA ALA A 350 -1.31 -21.64 -11.80
C ALA A 350 -2.70 -22.12 -11.38
N TYR A 351 -3.69 -21.20 -11.40
CA TYR A 351 -5.08 -21.51 -11.08
C TYR A 351 -5.68 -22.52 -12.05
N ALA A 352 -5.49 -22.32 -13.35
CA ALA A 352 -5.99 -23.23 -14.40
C ALA A 352 -5.36 -24.63 -14.24
N LEU A 353 -4.04 -24.72 -14.01
CA LEU A 353 -3.35 -26.00 -13.82
C LEU A 353 -3.79 -26.71 -12.53
N ALA A 354 -3.84 -26.01 -11.41
CA ALA A 354 -4.28 -26.59 -10.15
C ALA A 354 -5.73 -27.08 -10.20
N THR A 355 -6.62 -26.28 -10.82
CA THR A 355 -8.03 -26.66 -11.05
C THR A 355 -8.12 -27.91 -11.93
N SER A 356 -7.43 -27.93 -13.07
CA SER A 356 -7.45 -29.05 -13.99
C SER A 356 -6.94 -30.34 -13.34
N ALA A 357 -5.82 -30.25 -12.60
CA ALA A 357 -5.27 -31.40 -11.88
C ALA A 357 -6.24 -31.94 -10.81
N CYS A 358 -6.85 -31.05 -10.02
CA CYS A 358 -7.78 -31.41 -8.97
C CYS A 358 -9.07 -32.04 -9.53
N VAL A 359 -9.67 -31.42 -10.54
CA VAL A 359 -10.89 -31.93 -11.22
C VAL A 359 -10.60 -33.27 -11.90
N ALA A 360 -9.48 -33.41 -12.61
CA ALA A 360 -9.09 -34.66 -13.24
C ALA A 360 -8.89 -35.80 -12.22
N LEU A 361 -8.20 -35.52 -11.11
CA LEU A 361 -7.96 -36.49 -10.04
C LEU A 361 -9.28 -36.99 -9.43
N ILE A 362 -10.16 -36.06 -9.03
CA ILE A 362 -11.45 -36.40 -8.41
C ILE A 362 -12.35 -37.13 -9.43
N SER A 363 -12.40 -36.65 -10.68
CA SER A 363 -13.21 -37.32 -11.74
C SER A 363 -12.69 -38.71 -12.03
N ALA A 364 -11.39 -38.93 -12.18
CA ALA A 364 -10.77 -40.24 -12.39
C ALA A 364 -11.07 -41.22 -11.23
N TYR A 365 -11.03 -40.69 -10.00
CA TYR A 365 -11.37 -41.47 -8.82
C TYR A 365 -12.84 -41.93 -8.80
N LEU A 366 -13.76 -41.04 -9.21
CA LEU A 366 -15.20 -41.29 -9.21
C LEU A 366 -15.69 -42.13 -10.43
N VAL A 367 -14.96 -42.12 -11.57
CA VAL A 367 -15.32 -42.92 -12.75
C VAL A 367 -15.49 -44.38 -12.42
N ARG A 368 -14.69 -44.91 -11.48
CA ARG A 368 -14.78 -46.32 -11.02
C ARG A 368 -16.14 -46.64 -10.38
N SER A 369 -16.77 -45.66 -9.76
CA SER A 369 -18.10 -45.83 -9.16
C SER A 369 -19.22 -45.66 -10.19
N SER A 370 -19.18 -44.62 -11.00
CA SER A 370 -20.14 -44.36 -12.10
C SER A 370 -19.63 -43.23 -12.99
N ARG A 371 -19.66 -43.43 -14.32
CA ARG A 371 -19.28 -42.38 -15.28
C ARG A 371 -20.18 -41.13 -15.18
N ALA A 372 -21.49 -41.34 -14.95
CA ALA A 372 -22.44 -40.23 -14.77
C ALA A 372 -22.16 -39.40 -13.55
N VAL A 373 -21.79 -40.03 -12.43
CA VAL A 373 -21.40 -39.37 -11.16
C VAL A 373 -20.10 -38.58 -11.37
N ALA A 374 -19.10 -39.18 -11.98
CA ALA A 374 -17.83 -38.52 -12.29
C ALA A 374 -18.02 -37.28 -13.15
N LEU A 375 -18.83 -37.35 -14.20
CA LEU A 375 -19.12 -36.23 -15.09
C LEU A 375 -19.87 -35.10 -14.34
N PHE A 376 -20.91 -35.47 -13.58
CA PHE A 376 -21.66 -34.49 -12.79
C PHE A 376 -20.77 -33.72 -11.79
N PHE A 377 -19.93 -34.44 -11.03
CA PHE A 377 -19.01 -33.82 -10.09
C PHE A 377 -17.90 -33.03 -10.79
N GLY A 378 -17.36 -33.55 -11.88
CA GLY A 378 -16.33 -32.83 -12.67
C GLY A 378 -16.85 -31.51 -13.22
N CYS A 379 -18.05 -31.50 -13.81
CA CYS A 379 -18.68 -30.27 -14.30
C CYS A 379 -19.01 -29.31 -13.13
N GLY A 380 -19.58 -29.83 -12.03
CA GLY A 380 -19.92 -29.02 -10.86
C GLY A 380 -18.71 -28.37 -10.20
N LEU A 381 -17.62 -29.12 -10.04
CA LEU A 381 -16.36 -28.58 -9.51
C LEU A 381 -15.74 -27.56 -10.44
N THR A 382 -15.75 -27.82 -11.76
CA THR A 382 -15.24 -26.86 -12.75
C THR A 382 -16.02 -25.54 -12.69
N ALA A 383 -17.35 -25.61 -12.63
CA ALA A 383 -18.19 -24.42 -12.47
C ALA A 383 -17.90 -23.68 -11.18
N LEU A 384 -17.76 -24.40 -10.05
CA LEU A 384 -17.43 -23.81 -8.76
C LEU A 384 -16.06 -23.12 -8.77
N TYR A 385 -15.04 -23.74 -9.34
CA TYR A 385 -13.73 -23.13 -9.52
C TYR A 385 -13.76 -21.92 -10.46
N ALA A 386 -14.55 -21.94 -11.54
CA ALA A 386 -14.70 -20.79 -12.42
C ALA A 386 -15.31 -19.58 -11.70
N VAL A 387 -16.35 -19.82 -10.87
CA VAL A 387 -16.95 -18.77 -10.05
C VAL A 387 -15.96 -18.23 -9.00
N LEU A 388 -15.19 -19.10 -8.36
CA LEU A 388 -14.15 -18.68 -7.42
C LEU A 388 -13.10 -17.80 -8.11
N TYR A 389 -12.65 -18.20 -9.32
CA TYR A 389 -11.69 -17.40 -10.08
C TYR A 389 -12.21 -15.98 -10.37
N ALA A 390 -13.47 -15.89 -10.81
CA ALA A 390 -14.12 -14.61 -11.06
C ALA A 390 -14.19 -13.74 -9.77
N LEU A 391 -14.52 -14.36 -8.63
CA LEU A 391 -14.56 -13.67 -7.33
C LEU A 391 -13.19 -13.18 -6.88
N LEU A 392 -12.12 -13.95 -7.14
CA LEU A 392 -10.77 -13.59 -6.75
C LEU A 392 -10.21 -12.42 -7.57
N GLN A 393 -10.65 -12.27 -8.81
CA GLN A 393 -10.25 -11.18 -9.69
C GLN A 393 -11.03 -9.87 -9.44
N SER A 394 -12.22 -9.95 -8.83
CA SER A 394 -13.02 -8.77 -8.52
C SER A 394 -12.61 -8.17 -7.18
N GLU A 395 -12.13 -6.91 -7.17
CA GLU A 395 -11.79 -6.19 -5.94
C GLU A 395 -13.02 -5.67 -5.22
N ASP A 396 -13.85 -4.92 -5.93
CA ASP A 396 -14.97 -4.17 -5.35
C ASP A 396 -16.23 -5.00 -5.11
N TYR A 397 -16.39 -6.09 -5.87
CA TYR A 397 -17.61 -6.91 -5.85
C TYR A 397 -17.45 -8.26 -5.14
N SER A 398 -16.34 -8.50 -4.45
CA SER A 398 -16.06 -9.79 -3.79
C SER A 398 -17.10 -10.14 -2.71
N LEU A 399 -17.58 -9.16 -1.93
CA LEU A 399 -18.61 -9.36 -0.92
C LEU A 399 -19.98 -9.66 -1.58
N LEU A 400 -20.35 -8.87 -2.59
CA LEU A 400 -21.60 -9.08 -3.32
C LEU A 400 -21.61 -10.44 -4.03
N GLY A 401 -20.54 -10.75 -4.75
CA GLY A 401 -20.40 -12.03 -5.45
C GLY A 401 -20.39 -13.23 -4.50
N GLY A 402 -19.68 -13.12 -3.37
CA GLY A 402 -19.67 -14.16 -2.33
C GLY A 402 -21.03 -14.40 -1.70
N SER A 403 -21.78 -13.35 -1.38
CA SER A 403 -23.14 -13.45 -0.83
C SER A 403 -24.13 -14.04 -1.84
N LEU A 404 -24.07 -13.63 -3.10
CA LEU A 404 -24.90 -14.19 -4.18
C LEU A 404 -24.59 -15.67 -4.42
N LEU A 405 -23.30 -16.06 -4.40
CA LEU A 405 -22.89 -17.45 -4.52
C LEU A 405 -23.49 -18.29 -3.36
N LEU A 406 -23.34 -17.85 -2.12
CA LEU A 406 -23.91 -18.54 -0.95
C LEU A 406 -25.43 -18.66 -1.05
N PHE A 407 -26.11 -17.59 -1.47
CA PHE A 407 -27.56 -17.61 -1.66
C PHE A 407 -27.97 -18.59 -2.77
N ALA A 408 -27.29 -18.57 -3.93
CA ALA A 408 -27.55 -19.48 -5.04
C ALA A 408 -27.33 -20.95 -4.65
N LEU A 409 -26.27 -21.22 -3.86
CA LEU A 409 -25.98 -22.54 -3.33
C LEU A 409 -27.06 -23.02 -2.34
N LEU A 410 -27.47 -22.15 -1.43
CA LEU A 410 -28.56 -22.46 -0.50
C LEU A 410 -29.86 -22.76 -1.27
N ALA A 411 -30.19 -21.92 -2.25
CA ALA A 411 -31.36 -22.13 -3.10
C ALA A 411 -31.27 -23.46 -3.88
N ALA A 412 -30.10 -23.79 -4.42
CA ALA A 412 -29.87 -25.05 -5.14
C ALA A 412 -30.08 -26.28 -4.21
N VAL A 413 -29.55 -26.21 -2.98
CA VAL A 413 -29.75 -27.26 -1.97
C VAL A 413 -31.24 -27.37 -1.59
N MET A 414 -31.92 -26.26 -1.28
CA MET A 414 -33.33 -26.25 -0.94
C MET A 414 -34.21 -26.80 -2.06
N LEU A 415 -34.00 -26.36 -3.30
CA LEU A 415 -34.74 -26.83 -4.47
C LEU A 415 -34.44 -28.31 -4.79
N GLY A 416 -33.18 -28.71 -4.65
CA GLY A 416 -32.77 -30.12 -4.86
C GLY A 416 -33.35 -31.08 -3.81
N THR A 417 -33.50 -30.61 -2.57
CA THR A 417 -34.01 -31.43 -1.44
C THR A 417 -35.52 -31.34 -1.23
N ARG A 418 -36.23 -30.45 -1.95
CA ARG A 418 -37.67 -30.21 -1.71
C ARG A 418 -38.55 -31.45 -1.86
N ARG A 419 -38.12 -32.49 -2.60
CA ARG A 419 -38.82 -33.74 -2.84
C ARG A 419 -38.33 -34.89 -1.94
N VAL A 420 -37.37 -34.63 -1.07
CA VAL A 420 -36.81 -35.62 -0.14
C VAL A 420 -37.72 -35.75 1.06
N ASP A 421 -38.24 -36.95 1.31
CA ASP A 421 -38.99 -37.26 2.54
C ASP A 421 -38.00 -37.50 3.70
N TRP A 422 -37.69 -36.43 4.41
CA TRP A 422 -36.75 -36.45 5.55
C TRP A 422 -37.26 -37.35 6.69
N TYR A 423 -38.56 -37.45 6.89
CA TYR A 423 -39.15 -38.28 7.94
C TYR A 423 -39.08 -39.77 7.59
N GLY A 424 -39.38 -40.14 6.34
CA GLY A 424 -39.28 -41.51 5.88
C GLY A 424 -37.85 -42.05 5.89
N ILE A 425 -36.82 -41.16 5.67
CA ILE A 425 -35.39 -41.52 5.73
C ILE A 425 -34.93 -41.71 7.19
N THR A 426 -35.52 -40.99 8.14
CA THR A 426 -35.14 -41.05 9.58
C THR A 426 -35.96 -42.03 10.40
N ALA A 427 -37.07 -42.58 9.87
CA ALA A 427 -37.87 -43.56 10.57
C ALA A 427 -37.07 -44.87 10.76
N PRO A 428 -37.06 -45.45 11.97
CA PRO A 428 -36.48 -46.77 12.19
C PRO A 428 -37.26 -47.80 11.34
N ALA A 429 -36.54 -48.65 10.62
CA ALA A 429 -37.15 -49.75 9.90
C ALA A 429 -38.02 -50.57 10.83
N SER A 430 -39.34 -50.48 10.66
CA SER A 430 -40.26 -51.39 11.36
C SER A 430 -39.92 -52.83 10.97
N ARG A 431 -39.55 -53.62 11.96
CA ARG A 431 -39.36 -55.07 11.80
C ARG A 431 -40.72 -55.74 11.54
#